data_afca2c64ebb2c22ccbd0891716252805
#
_entry.id   afca2c64ebb2c22ccbd0891716252805
#
_cell.length_a   1.000
_cell.length_b   1.000
_cell.length_c   1.000
_cell.angle_alpha   90.00
_cell.angle_beta   90.00
_cell.angle_gamma   90.00
#
_symmetry.space_group_name_H-M   'P 1'
#
loop_
_entity.id
_entity.type
_entity.pdbx_description
1 polymer ?
#
loop_
_entity_poly.entity_id
_entity_poly.type
_entity_poly.pdbx_seq_one_letter_code
_entity_poly.pdbx_strand_id
1 'polypeptide(L)'
;MTRNKNICYKTTQMSNFPPKERLNINQFDYSPKQQGYAFPAEWAKHEATWLSWPHKEASWPGKIETIYKPYCEFIKIVAEGEKVRINVKDEEMKAFAVSELNKVDADLNQIEFYFNETNDAWCRDHGPAFVVKGNEKAVIDWGYNAWGGKYPPFDLDDVVPTKIAKQFDLPLFTPDIVMEGGSVEFNGAGTILTTTACLLNENRNPHLTKEQVEKYLLEYYGQEQVLWLGDGIVGDDTDGHIDDITRFVNEDTVLTVVESNPLDENYLLLQENLEALRAMKLKGGRSLNIIELPMPSPVIYEDTRLPASYANFYIANAAVIVPVFNDVNDQKAIDIIQGCFPDRKVIGINSVDIIWGLGSFHCLSQQEPKV
;
A
#
# COMPACT_ATOMS: atom_id res chain seq x y z
N MET A 1 0.71 43.61 2.11
CA MET A 1 1.06 43.54 0.68
C MET A 1 1.11 42.04 0.35
N THR A 2 0.02 41.55 -0.16
CA THR A 2 -0.26 40.18 -0.54
C THR A 2 0.46 39.83 -1.85
N ARG A 3 1.33 38.84 -1.85
CA ARG A 3 1.85 38.25 -3.08
C ARG A 3 1.16 36.89 -3.31
N ASN A 4 0.09 36.94 -4.12
CA ASN A 4 -0.43 35.75 -4.79
C ASN A 4 0.64 35.22 -5.75
N LYS A 5 1.12 34.02 -5.50
CA LYS A 5 1.83 33.22 -6.52
C LYS A 5 0.84 32.22 -7.11
N ASN A 6 0.15 32.64 -8.17
CA ASN A 6 -0.51 31.72 -9.08
C ASN A 6 0.57 30.94 -9.84
N ILE A 7 0.81 29.70 -9.41
CA ILE A 7 1.56 28.74 -10.22
C ILE A 7 0.58 28.14 -11.21
N CYS A 8 0.60 28.69 -12.43
CA CYS A 8 -0.15 28.18 -13.56
C CYS A 8 0.53 26.88 -14.04
N TYR A 9 0.00 25.73 -13.66
CA TYR A 9 0.39 24.46 -14.26
C TYR A 9 -0.12 24.43 -15.70
N LYS A 10 0.80 24.56 -16.63
CA LYS A 10 0.54 24.27 -18.06
C LYS A 10 0.18 22.79 -18.14
N THR A 11 -1.02 22.52 -18.64
CA THR A 11 -1.43 21.21 -19.14
C THR A 11 -0.38 20.71 -20.15
N THR A 12 0.54 19.89 -19.69
CA THR A 12 1.50 19.21 -20.53
C THR A 12 0.80 18.00 -21.13
N GLN A 13 0.82 17.89 -22.44
CA GLN A 13 0.24 16.84 -23.26
C GLN A 13 0.51 15.47 -22.66
N MET A 14 -0.56 14.64 -22.60
CA MET A 14 -0.45 13.20 -22.36
C MET A 14 0.63 12.64 -23.25
N SER A 15 1.71 12.11 -22.66
CA SER A 15 2.76 11.40 -23.35
C SER A 15 2.12 10.17 -23.99
N ASN A 16 2.28 10.03 -25.32
CA ASN A 16 1.92 8.84 -26.08
C ASN A 16 2.86 7.69 -25.66
N PHE A 17 2.48 6.93 -24.63
CA PHE A 17 3.08 5.63 -24.41
C PHE A 17 2.61 4.67 -25.52
N PRO A 18 3.48 3.81 -26.05
CA PRO A 18 3.05 2.79 -26.98
C PRO A 18 2.00 1.91 -26.26
N PRO A 19 0.84 1.64 -26.90
CA PRO A 19 -0.18 0.79 -26.29
C PRO A 19 0.44 -0.57 -25.98
N LYS A 20 0.31 -1.06 -24.73
CA LYS A 20 0.54 -2.47 -24.39
C LYS A 20 -0.25 -3.28 -25.44
N GLU A 21 0.34 -4.30 -26.06
CA GLU A 21 -0.35 -5.09 -27.10
C GLU A 21 -1.66 -5.64 -26.53
N ARG A 22 -2.77 -5.10 -26.98
CA ARG A 22 -4.12 -5.46 -26.51
C ARG A 22 -4.57 -6.69 -27.28
N LEU A 23 -4.71 -7.82 -26.60
CA LEU A 23 -5.52 -8.91 -27.10
C LEU A 23 -6.99 -8.44 -27.09
N ASN A 24 -7.64 -8.50 -28.26
CA ASN A 24 -9.05 -8.12 -28.48
C ASN A 24 -10.02 -9.17 -27.90
N ILE A 25 -9.87 -9.49 -26.60
CA ILE A 25 -10.68 -10.46 -25.85
C ILE A 25 -11.55 -9.65 -24.90
N ASN A 26 -12.81 -10.07 -24.69
CA ASN A 26 -13.63 -9.46 -23.66
C ASN A 26 -12.89 -9.59 -22.32
N GLN A 27 -12.46 -8.48 -21.79
CA GLN A 27 -11.52 -8.34 -20.67
C GLN A 27 -11.93 -9.13 -19.42
N PHE A 28 -13.25 -9.41 -19.27
CA PHE A 28 -13.76 -10.14 -18.13
C PHE A 28 -13.93 -11.65 -18.37
N ASP A 29 -13.96 -12.13 -19.60
CA ASP A 29 -14.11 -13.57 -19.90
C ASP A 29 -12.88 -14.39 -19.50
N TYR A 30 -11.75 -13.71 -19.28
CA TYR A 30 -10.48 -14.31 -18.88
C TYR A 30 -9.91 -13.66 -17.60
N SER A 31 -10.78 -13.08 -16.77
CA SER A 31 -10.35 -12.48 -15.50
C SER A 31 -9.75 -13.53 -14.56
N PRO A 32 -8.90 -13.14 -13.60
CA PRO A 32 -8.40 -14.05 -12.57
C PRO A 32 -9.52 -14.84 -11.89
N LYS A 33 -10.63 -14.19 -11.54
CA LYS A 33 -11.79 -14.84 -10.90
C LYS A 33 -12.38 -15.96 -11.76
N GLN A 34 -12.56 -15.72 -13.06
CA GLN A 34 -13.10 -16.72 -14.00
C GLN A 34 -12.16 -17.95 -14.09
N GLN A 35 -10.88 -17.76 -13.83
CA GLN A 35 -9.90 -18.83 -13.81
C GLN A 35 -9.70 -19.45 -12.42
N GLY A 36 -10.42 -18.95 -11.40
CA GLY A 36 -10.39 -19.48 -10.03
C GLY A 36 -9.28 -18.90 -9.15
N TYR A 37 -8.65 -17.80 -9.55
CA TYR A 37 -7.70 -17.08 -8.72
C TYR A 37 -8.42 -16.13 -7.76
N ALA A 38 -7.81 -15.91 -6.58
CA ALA A 38 -8.25 -14.91 -5.61
C ALA A 38 -7.04 -14.25 -4.94
N PHE A 39 -7.21 -12.99 -4.53
CA PHE A 39 -6.20 -12.26 -3.74
C PHE A 39 -6.37 -12.63 -2.27
N PRO A 40 -5.32 -13.16 -1.60
CA PRO A 40 -5.39 -13.55 -0.20
C PRO A 40 -5.32 -12.33 0.73
N ALA A 41 -5.72 -12.52 1.98
CA ALA A 41 -5.47 -11.52 3.02
C ALA A 41 -3.97 -11.36 3.31
N GLU A 42 -3.57 -10.19 3.81
CA GLU A 42 -2.16 -9.90 4.12
C GLU A 42 -1.58 -10.81 5.21
N TRP A 43 -2.39 -11.28 6.14
CA TRP A 43 -1.93 -12.27 7.16
C TRP A 43 -1.77 -13.69 6.66
N ALA A 44 -2.11 -13.99 5.39
CA ALA A 44 -1.80 -15.28 4.79
C ALA A 44 -0.28 -15.49 4.75
N LYS A 45 0.17 -16.75 4.64
CA LYS A 45 1.60 -17.02 4.63
C LYS A 45 2.27 -16.44 3.40
N HIS A 46 3.34 -15.68 3.60
CA HIS A 46 4.15 -15.11 2.52
C HIS A 46 5.28 -16.04 2.11
N GLU A 47 5.56 -16.09 0.81
CA GLU A 47 6.82 -16.56 0.25
C GLU A 47 7.89 -15.48 0.39
N ALA A 48 7.51 -14.24 0.07
CA ALA A 48 8.40 -13.08 0.10
C ALA A 48 7.64 -11.77 0.34
N THR A 49 8.38 -10.74 0.70
CA THR A 49 7.99 -9.33 0.64
C THR A 49 8.80 -8.62 -0.44
N TRP A 50 8.11 -7.96 -1.36
CA TRP A 50 8.71 -7.11 -2.38
C TRP A 50 8.86 -5.68 -1.89
N LEU A 51 9.99 -5.09 -2.22
CA LEU A 51 10.37 -3.71 -1.92
C LEU A 51 11.03 -3.08 -3.15
N SER A 52 11.05 -1.76 -3.20
CA SER A 52 11.88 -0.98 -4.11
C SER A 52 12.84 -0.11 -3.29
N TRP A 53 14.16 -0.16 -3.59
CA TRP A 53 15.14 0.55 -2.76
C TRP A 53 14.94 2.07 -2.85
N PRO A 54 14.79 2.79 -1.73
CA PRO A 54 14.62 4.24 -1.71
C PRO A 54 15.84 4.96 -2.30
N HIS A 55 15.62 5.81 -3.30
CA HIS A 55 16.71 6.51 -3.99
C HIS A 55 16.34 7.90 -4.48
N LYS A 56 15.04 8.26 -4.45
CA LYS A 56 14.54 9.53 -4.95
C LYS A 56 14.58 10.60 -3.85
N GLU A 57 15.58 11.49 -3.91
CA GLU A 57 15.74 12.59 -2.95
C GLU A 57 14.47 13.45 -2.85
N ALA A 58 13.74 13.64 -3.95
CA ALA A 58 12.52 14.44 -3.95
C ALA A 58 11.37 13.86 -3.11
N SER A 59 11.38 12.55 -2.83
CA SER A 59 10.41 11.90 -1.94
C SER A 59 10.74 12.09 -0.45
N TRP A 60 12.03 12.30 -0.13
CA TRP A 60 12.51 12.58 1.24
C TRP A 60 13.47 13.78 1.26
N PRO A 61 13.04 15.00 0.93
CA PRO A 61 13.92 16.15 0.76
C PRO A 61 14.79 16.40 2.00
N GLY A 62 16.13 16.30 1.85
CA GLY A 62 17.10 16.45 2.93
C GLY A 62 17.08 15.33 3.98
N LYS A 63 16.36 14.23 3.75
CA LYS A 63 16.16 13.13 4.70
C LYS A 63 16.48 11.75 4.14
N ILE A 64 16.80 11.61 2.86
CA ILE A 64 17.00 10.30 2.22
C ILE A 64 18.02 9.43 2.95
N GLU A 65 19.08 10.01 3.52
CA GLU A 65 20.07 9.26 4.27
C GLU A 65 19.56 8.79 5.64
N THR A 66 18.62 9.52 6.26
CA THR A 66 18.12 9.20 7.60
C THR A 66 17.07 8.08 7.57
N ILE A 67 16.42 7.87 6.42
CA ILE A 67 15.42 6.79 6.29
C ILE A 67 16.06 5.41 6.12
N TYR A 68 17.32 5.29 5.67
CA TYR A 68 17.92 3.97 5.41
C TYR A 68 17.98 3.11 6.67
N LYS A 69 18.28 3.67 7.83
CA LYS A 69 18.35 2.89 9.06
C LYS A 69 17.00 2.25 9.42
N PRO A 70 15.89 2.98 9.63
CA PRO A 70 14.60 2.37 9.94
C PRO A 70 14.08 1.47 8.80
N TYR A 71 14.38 1.78 7.54
CA TYR A 71 14.04 0.94 6.41
C TYR A 71 14.79 -0.41 6.44
N CYS A 72 16.09 -0.40 6.76
CA CYS A 72 16.87 -1.63 6.93
C CYS A 72 16.46 -2.42 8.18
N GLU A 73 16.06 -1.76 9.28
CA GLU A 73 15.49 -2.42 10.46
C GLU A 73 14.17 -3.14 10.10
N PHE A 74 13.31 -2.52 9.29
CA PHE A 74 12.12 -3.15 8.74
C PHE A 74 12.48 -4.41 7.93
N ILE A 75 13.41 -4.31 6.99
CA ILE A 75 13.89 -5.44 6.17
C ILE A 75 14.43 -6.57 7.05
N LYS A 76 15.24 -6.26 8.06
CA LYS A 76 15.79 -7.24 9.00
C LYS A 76 14.69 -8.05 9.68
N ILE A 77 13.65 -7.39 10.18
CA ILE A 77 12.53 -8.05 10.88
C ILE A 77 11.72 -8.93 9.91
N VAL A 78 11.42 -8.45 8.72
CA VAL A 78 10.72 -9.22 7.69
C VAL A 78 11.52 -10.47 7.31
N ALA A 79 12.84 -10.35 7.17
CA ALA A 79 13.76 -11.43 6.83
C ALA A 79 13.82 -12.56 7.89
N GLU A 80 13.31 -12.35 9.11
CA GLU A 80 13.19 -13.42 10.12
C GLU A 80 12.15 -14.48 9.74
N GLY A 81 11.16 -14.14 8.88
CA GLY A 81 10.03 -15.04 8.57
C GLY A 81 9.84 -15.36 7.09
N GLU A 82 10.44 -14.61 6.19
CA GLU A 82 10.23 -14.74 4.75
C GLU A 82 11.39 -14.15 3.94
N LYS A 83 11.41 -14.40 2.64
CA LYS A 83 12.35 -13.72 1.74
C LYS A 83 12.01 -12.25 1.61
N VAL A 84 13.03 -11.42 1.46
CA VAL A 84 12.86 -10.01 1.08
C VAL A 84 13.44 -9.83 -0.32
N ARG A 85 12.60 -9.40 -1.26
CA ARG A 85 12.95 -9.18 -2.66
C ARG A 85 12.99 -7.70 -2.96
N ILE A 86 14.14 -7.19 -3.34
CA ILE A 86 14.39 -5.76 -3.48
C ILE A 86 14.68 -5.40 -4.92
N ASN A 87 13.86 -4.54 -5.50
CA ASN A 87 14.12 -3.92 -6.79
C ASN A 87 15.23 -2.87 -6.62
N VAL A 88 16.25 -2.98 -7.46
CA VAL A 88 17.40 -2.05 -7.53
C VAL A 88 17.67 -1.70 -8.98
N LYS A 89 18.28 -0.55 -9.21
CA LYS A 89 18.62 -0.09 -10.55
C LYS A 89 19.79 -0.87 -11.17
N ASP A 90 20.88 -1.03 -10.40
CA ASP A 90 22.15 -1.56 -10.87
C ASP A 90 22.98 -2.14 -9.71
N GLU A 91 24.19 -2.66 -10.03
CA GLU A 91 25.11 -3.22 -9.04
C GLU A 91 25.63 -2.19 -8.04
N GLU A 92 25.71 -0.90 -8.39
CA GLU A 92 26.13 0.16 -7.46
C GLU A 92 25.07 0.36 -6.37
N MET A 93 23.80 0.50 -6.77
CA MET A 93 22.69 0.61 -5.82
C MET A 93 22.57 -0.65 -4.95
N LYS A 94 22.73 -1.85 -5.51
CA LYS A 94 22.76 -3.10 -4.77
C LYS A 94 23.89 -3.11 -3.73
N ALA A 95 25.11 -2.73 -4.13
CA ALA A 95 26.25 -2.67 -3.21
C ALA A 95 26.01 -1.67 -2.07
N PHE A 96 25.41 -0.53 -2.37
CA PHE A 96 25.00 0.44 -1.36
C PHE A 96 23.94 -0.15 -0.41
N ALA A 97 22.89 -0.78 -0.94
CA ALA A 97 21.84 -1.42 -0.13
C ALA A 97 22.42 -2.50 0.80
N VAL A 98 23.32 -3.36 0.31
CA VAL A 98 24.02 -4.36 1.11
C VAL A 98 24.85 -3.71 2.21
N SER A 99 25.50 -2.59 1.94
CA SER A 99 26.26 -1.82 2.93
C SER A 99 25.37 -1.31 4.07
N GLU A 100 24.16 -0.78 3.74
CA GLU A 100 23.22 -0.29 4.73
C GLU A 100 22.60 -1.43 5.57
N LEU A 101 22.24 -2.55 4.91
CA LEU A 101 21.71 -3.76 5.57
C LEU A 101 22.71 -4.38 6.56
N ASN A 102 24.00 -4.37 6.23
CA ASN A 102 25.05 -4.82 7.14
C ASN A 102 25.16 -3.98 8.41
N LYS A 103 24.83 -2.68 8.37
CA LYS A 103 24.87 -1.81 9.57
C LYS A 103 23.84 -2.20 10.63
N VAL A 104 22.77 -2.89 10.23
CA VAL A 104 21.72 -3.37 11.13
C VAL A 104 21.79 -4.88 11.38
N ASP A 105 22.82 -5.57 10.90
CA ASP A 105 22.99 -7.03 10.98
C ASP A 105 21.80 -7.80 10.38
N ALA A 106 21.32 -7.39 9.19
CA ALA A 106 20.27 -8.12 8.45
C ALA A 106 20.82 -9.43 7.86
N ASP A 107 20.01 -10.50 7.86
CA ASP A 107 20.40 -11.79 7.25
C ASP A 107 20.34 -11.69 5.72
N LEU A 108 21.48 -11.44 5.09
CA LEU A 108 21.58 -11.31 3.63
C LEU A 108 21.24 -12.62 2.89
N ASN A 109 21.21 -13.81 3.54
CA ASN A 109 20.76 -15.05 2.90
C ASN A 109 19.25 -15.07 2.65
N GLN A 110 18.49 -14.22 3.32
CA GLN A 110 17.05 -14.05 3.11
C GLN A 110 16.74 -12.93 2.12
N ILE A 111 17.74 -12.18 1.64
CA ILE A 111 17.54 -11.00 0.80
C ILE A 111 17.96 -11.30 -0.63
N GLU A 112 17.06 -11.04 -1.57
CA GLU A 112 17.27 -11.23 -3.01
C GLU A 112 17.15 -9.87 -3.72
N PHE A 113 18.07 -9.57 -4.65
CA PHE A 113 18.06 -8.33 -5.40
C PHE A 113 17.68 -8.59 -6.87
N TYR A 114 16.78 -7.75 -7.40
CA TYR A 114 16.32 -7.80 -8.78
C TYR A 114 16.61 -6.46 -9.48
N PHE A 115 17.20 -6.51 -10.68
CA PHE A 115 17.53 -5.33 -11.46
C PHE A 115 16.30 -4.79 -12.19
N ASN A 116 15.35 -4.28 -11.44
CA ASN A 116 14.18 -3.57 -11.92
C ASN A 116 14.33 -2.10 -11.49
N GLU A 117 14.82 -1.25 -12.39
CA GLU A 117 14.88 0.19 -12.14
C GLU A 117 13.47 0.74 -11.90
N THR A 118 13.33 1.59 -10.88
CA THR A 118 12.08 2.25 -10.47
C THR A 118 12.26 3.76 -10.43
N ASN A 119 11.15 4.50 -10.52
CA ASN A 119 11.16 5.95 -10.33
C ASN A 119 11.10 6.31 -8.82
N ASP A 120 10.44 5.48 -7.99
CA ASP A 120 10.29 5.69 -6.56
C ASP A 120 10.26 4.36 -5.78
N ALA A 121 10.05 4.42 -4.45
CA ALA A 121 10.15 3.27 -3.54
C ALA A 121 8.80 2.64 -3.13
N TRP A 122 7.67 3.19 -3.55
CA TRP A 122 6.33 2.86 -3.05
C TRP A 122 5.79 1.56 -3.65
N CYS A 123 6.42 0.44 -3.27
CA CYS A 123 6.16 -0.89 -3.85
C CYS A 123 4.73 -1.40 -3.58
N ARG A 124 4.03 -0.91 -2.56
CA ARG A 124 2.61 -1.20 -2.33
C ARG A 124 1.77 -0.78 -3.53
N ASP A 125 2.07 0.37 -4.10
CA ASP A 125 1.22 1.02 -5.10
C ASP A 125 1.61 0.65 -6.53
N HIS A 126 2.91 0.51 -6.81
CA HIS A 126 3.40 0.13 -8.13
C HIS A 126 3.83 -1.34 -8.25
N GLY A 127 3.83 -2.08 -7.16
CA GLY A 127 4.28 -3.48 -7.12
C GLY A 127 3.24 -4.46 -7.68
N PRO A 128 3.66 -5.72 -7.87
CA PRO A 128 2.79 -6.77 -8.41
C PRO A 128 1.70 -7.16 -7.41
N ALA A 129 0.43 -7.16 -7.84
CA ALA A 129 -0.64 -7.75 -7.05
C ALA A 129 -0.72 -9.26 -7.34
N PHE A 130 -0.36 -10.09 -6.36
CA PHE A 130 -0.33 -11.54 -6.54
C PHE A 130 -1.67 -12.19 -6.19
N VAL A 131 -2.25 -12.91 -7.13
CA VAL A 131 -3.42 -13.77 -6.91
C VAL A 131 -3.04 -15.23 -6.92
N VAL A 132 -3.76 -16.06 -6.17
CA VAL A 132 -3.43 -17.49 -6.00
C VAL A 132 -4.62 -18.39 -6.33
N LYS A 133 -4.31 -19.61 -6.80
CA LYS A 133 -5.25 -20.69 -7.06
C LYS A 133 -4.59 -22.03 -6.74
N GLY A 134 -4.92 -22.62 -5.61
CA GLY A 134 -4.21 -23.82 -5.14
C GLY A 134 -2.71 -23.55 -4.99
N ASN A 135 -1.90 -24.26 -5.76
CA ASN A 135 -0.43 -24.10 -5.78
C ASN A 135 0.05 -23.20 -6.95
N GLU A 136 -0.86 -22.51 -7.61
CA GLU A 136 -0.54 -21.63 -8.71
C GLU A 136 -0.61 -20.16 -8.24
N LYS A 137 0.25 -19.33 -8.81
CA LYS A 137 0.35 -17.90 -8.56
C LYS A 137 0.30 -17.16 -9.89
N ALA A 138 -0.37 -16.00 -9.92
CA ALA A 138 -0.40 -15.10 -11.06
C ALA A 138 -0.23 -13.66 -10.59
N VAL A 139 0.12 -12.76 -11.51
CA VAL A 139 0.28 -11.33 -11.26
C VAL A 139 -0.83 -10.55 -11.94
N ILE A 140 -1.41 -9.60 -11.21
CA ILE A 140 -2.22 -8.53 -11.80
C ILE A 140 -1.31 -7.30 -11.94
N ASP A 141 -1.24 -6.79 -13.16
CA ASP A 141 -0.49 -5.59 -13.55
C ASP A 141 -1.50 -4.44 -13.73
N TRP A 142 -1.85 -3.79 -12.63
CA TRP A 142 -2.67 -2.59 -12.63
C TRP A 142 -1.92 -1.42 -13.28
N GLY A 143 -2.63 -0.50 -13.90
CA GLY A 143 -2.02 0.75 -14.35
C GLY A 143 -1.65 1.61 -13.14
N TYR A 144 -0.44 2.19 -13.17
CA TYR A 144 0.03 3.11 -12.15
C TYR A 144 0.32 4.47 -12.77
N ASN A 145 -0.18 5.57 -12.15
CA ASN A 145 -0.02 6.92 -12.65
C ASN A 145 0.52 7.92 -11.62
N ALA A 146 1.23 7.42 -10.61
CA ALA A 146 1.77 8.24 -9.50
C ALA A 146 0.69 9.11 -8.85
N TRP A 147 -0.36 8.43 -8.36
CA TRP A 147 -1.48 9.02 -7.59
C TRP A 147 -2.18 10.17 -8.33
N GLY A 148 -2.51 9.92 -9.60
CA GLY A 148 -3.19 10.94 -10.42
C GLY A 148 -2.24 11.87 -11.17
N GLY A 149 -1.01 11.46 -11.44
CA GLY A 149 -0.02 12.26 -12.17
C GLY A 149 0.67 13.32 -11.32
N LYS A 150 0.60 13.22 -9.99
CA LYS A 150 1.20 14.20 -9.07
C LYS A 150 2.72 14.17 -9.06
N TYR A 151 3.33 13.00 -9.26
CA TYR A 151 4.76 12.75 -9.08
C TYR A 151 5.45 12.09 -10.28
N PRO A 152 5.43 12.72 -11.48
CA PRO A 152 6.13 12.18 -12.63
C PRO A 152 7.66 12.27 -12.45
N PRO A 153 8.47 11.41 -13.15
CA PRO A 153 8.02 10.29 -13.99
C PRO A 153 7.57 9.09 -13.18
N PHE A 154 6.82 8.16 -13.79
CA PHE A 154 6.34 6.90 -13.16
C PHE A 154 6.37 5.71 -14.12
N ASP A 155 6.93 5.89 -15.29
CA ASP A 155 6.99 4.88 -16.36
C ASP A 155 7.81 3.65 -16.00
N LEU A 156 8.83 3.80 -15.15
CA LEU A 156 9.62 2.67 -14.66
C LEU A 156 8.86 1.89 -13.57
N ASP A 157 8.05 2.58 -12.77
CA ASP A 157 7.22 1.99 -11.74
C ASP A 157 6.06 1.19 -12.35
N ASP A 158 5.36 1.77 -13.33
CA ASP A 158 4.20 1.15 -14.01
C ASP A 158 4.51 -0.20 -14.67
N VAL A 159 5.77 -0.49 -14.98
CA VAL A 159 6.18 -1.74 -15.64
C VAL A 159 6.77 -2.79 -14.69
N VAL A 160 6.88 -2.50 -13.39
CA VAL A 160 7.46 -3.42 -12.40
C VAL A 160 6.70 -4.75 -12.34
N PRO A 161 5.35 -4.79 -12.27
CA PRO A 161 4.60 -6.05 -12.23
C PRO A 161 4.85 -6.92 -13.47
N THR A 162 4.87 -6.33 -14.66
CA THR A 162 5.21 -7.03 -15.92
C THR A 162 6.62 -7.63 -15.88
N LYS A 163 7.64 -6.88 -15.39
CA LYS A 163 9.01 -7.38 -15.28
C LYS A 163 9.08 -8.57 -14.31
N ILE A 164 8.43 -8.47 -13.14
CA ILE A 164 8.42 -9.53 -12.13
C ILE A 164 7.69 -10.78 -12.65
N ALA A 165 6.52 -10.63 -13.27
CA ALA A 165 5.81 -11.75 -13.87
C ALA A 165 6.68 -12.50 -14.88
N LYS A 166 7.39 -11.77 -15.73
CA LYS A 166 8.33 -12.35 -16.72
C LYS A 166 9.54 -13.04 -16.05
N GLN A 167 10.11 -12.44 -15.00
CA GLN A 167 11.27 -13.01 -14.28
C GLN A 167 10.94 -14.35 -13.62
N PHE A 168 9.70 -14.53 -13.17
CA PHE A 168 9.24 -15.73 -12.48
C PHE A 168 8.37 -16.66 -13.35
N ASP A 169 8.23 -16.36 -14.64
CA ASP A 169 7.37 -17.10 -15.58
C ASP A 169 5.93 -17.27 -15.07
N LEU A 170 5.37 -16.19 -14.52
CA LEU A 170 4.02 -16.18 -13.96
C LEU A 170 3.00 -15.67 -14.98
N PRO A 171 1.76 -16.22 -14.98
CA PRO A 171 0.65 -15.64 -15.72
C PRO A 171 0.43 -14.17 -15.34
N LEU A 172 0.15 -13.32 -16.33
CA LEU A 172 -0.04 -11.88 -16.16
C LEU A 172 -1.43 -11.47 -16.62
N PHE A 173 -2.15 -10.75 -15.76
CA PHE A 173 -3.44 -10.15 -16.05
C PHE A 173 -3.31 -8.63 -16.05
N THR A 174 -3.77 -7.97 -17.11
CA THR A 174 -3.64 -6.52 -17.28
C THR A 174 -5.03 -5.89 -17.41
N PRO A 175 -5.60 -5.31 -16.35
CA PRO A 175 -6.97 -4.78 -16.36
C PRO A 175 -7.16 -3.46 -17.08
N ASP A 176 -6.12 -2.77 -17.50
CA ASP A 176 -6.19 -1.50 -18.24
C ASP A 176 -6.94 -0.36 -17.52
N ILE A 177 -6.89 -0.35 -16.19
CA ILE A 177 -7.34 0.75 -15.33
C ILE A 177 -6.26 1.10 -14.30
N VAL A 178 -6.28 2.34 -13.85
CA VAL A 178 -5.36 2.82 -12.78
C VAL A 178 -5.88 2.35 -11.43
N MET A 179 -5.00 1.74 -10.63
CA MET A 179 -5.29 1.36 -9.26
C MET A 179 -4.00 1.12 -8.47
N GLU A 180 -3.99 1.57 -7.23
CA GLU A 180 -2.86 1.40 -6.30
C GLU A 180 -3.18 0.32 -5.26
N GLY A 181 -2.17 -0.45 -4.85
CA GLY A 181 -2.33 -1.50 -3.83
C GLY A 181 -2.73 -0.97 -2.45
N GLY A 182 -2.31 0.24 -2.09
CA GLY A 182 -2.69 0.91 -0.83
C GLY A 182 -4.14 1.40 -0.80
N SER A 183 -4.80 1.48 -1.95
CA SER A 183 -6.21 1.88 -2.06
C SER A 183 -7.21 0.78 -1.70
N VAL A 184 -6.77 -0.46 -1.49
CA VAL A 184 -7.62 -1.63 -1.26
C VAL A 184 -7.14 -2.48 -0.10
N GLU A 185 -8.07 -3.02 0.69
CA GLU A 185 -7.80 -3.87 1.85
C GLU A 185 -8.67 -5.14 1.77
N PHE A 186 -8.16 -6.29 2.20
CA PHE A 186 -8.76 -7.60 1.96
C PHE A 186 -8.96 -8.39 3.24
N ASN A 187 -10.17 -8.96 3.43
CA ASN A 187 -10.44 -9.81 4.59
C ASN A 187 -10.13 -11.31 4.39
N GLY A 188 -9.65 -11.71 3.20
CA GLY A 188 -9.39 -13.11 2.88
C GLY A 188 -10.62 -14.01 2.75
N ALA A 189 -11.83 -13.46 2.91
CA ALA A 189 -13.11 -14.16 2.87
C ALA A 189 -14.07 -13.55 1.83
N GLY A 190 -13.52 -12.92 0.81
CA GLY A 190 -14.27 -12.40 -0.34
C GLY A 190 -14.69 -10.92 -0.25
N THR A 191 -14.22 -10.17 0.74
CA THR A 191 -14.56 -8.75 0.89
C THR A 191 -13.34 -7.85 0.67
N ILE A 192 -13.54 -6.80 -0.12
CA ILE A 192 -12.62 -5.66 -0.30
C ILE A 192 -13.19 -4.47 0.47
N LEU A 193 -12.33 -3.73 1.16
CA LEU A 193 -12.62 -2.41 1.71
C LEU A 193 -11.78 -1.37 0.98
N THR A 194 -12.39 -0.23 0.64
CA THR A 194 -11.73 0.87 -0.10
C THR A 194 -12.39 2.21 0.22
N THR A 195 -11.90 3.30 -0.39
CA THR A 195 -12.46 4.65 -0.22
C THR A 195 -13.03 5.21 -1.52
N THR A 196 -14.06 6.04 -1.39
CA THR A 196 -14.63 6.76 -2.53
C THR A 196 -13.71 7.90 -2.98
N ALA A 197 -13.04 8.57 -2.05
CA ALA A 197 -12.15 9.68 -2.35
C ALA A 197 -11.00 9.29 -3.28
N CYS A 198 -10.44 8.08 -3.11
CA CYS A 198 -9.37 7.58 -3.97
C CYS A 198 -9.89 6.99 -5.28
N LEU A 199 -10.62 5.87 -5.23
CA LEU A 199 -10.93 5.10 -6.44
C LEU A 199 -11.94 5.77 -7.38
N LEU A 200 -12.75 6.70 -6.88
CA LEU A 200 -13.69 7.49 -7.70
C LEU A 200 -13.17 8.91 -7.98
N ASN A 201 -11.90 9.19 -7.66
CA ASN A 201 -11.27 10.45 -8.00
C ASN A 201 -11.12 10.59 -9.53
N GLU A 202 -11.39 11.78 -10.04
CA GLU A 202 -11.29 12.09 -11.48
C GLU A 202 -9.86 11.89 -12.04
N ASN A 203 -8.85 11.90 -11.16
CA ASN A 203 -7.45 11.72 -11.55
C ASN A 203 -7.02 10.24 -11.69
N ARG A 204 -7.91 9.29 -11.49
CA ARG A 204 -7.68 7.84 -11.70
C ARG A 204 -8.37 7.35 -12.98
N ASN A 205 -9.67 7.07 -12.90
CA ASN A 205 -10.46 6.45 -13.96
C ASN A 205 -11.76 7.25 -14.23
N PRO A 206 -11.70 8.51 -14.70
CA PRO A 206 -12.87 9.40 -14.80
C PRO A 206 -13.96 8.89 -15.77
N HIS A 207 -13.63 7.92 -16.60
CA HIS A 207 -14.55 7.30 -17.57
C HIS A 207 -15.34 6.11 -16.99
N LEU A 208 -15.05 5.70 -15.74
CA LEU A 208 -15.71 4.57 -15.09
C LEU A 208 -16.72 5.05 -14.05
N THR A 209 -17.87 4.35 -13.97
CA THR A 209 -18.80 4.49 -12.84
C THR A 209 -18.33 3.67 -11.65
N LYS A 210 -18.90 3.91 -10.47
CA LYS A 210 -18.62 3.13 -9.25
C LYS A 210 -18.85 1.63 -9.48
N GLU A 211 -19.96 1.26 -10.12
CA GLU A 211 -20.32 -0.13 -10.42
C GLU A 211 -19.30 -0.78 -11.37
N GLN A 212 -18.74 0.00 -12.29
CA GLN A 212 -17.69 -0.50 -13.19
C GLN A 212 -16.38 -0.72 -12.44
N VAL A 213 -15.99 0.21 -11.55
CA VAL A 213 -14.82 0.04 -10.67
C VAL A 213 -15.01 -1.21 -9.80
N GLU A 214 -16.16 -1.37 -9.13
CA GLU A 214 -16.47 -2.57 -8.34
C GLU A 214 -16.32 -3.86 -9.16
N LYS A 215 -16.80 -3.86 -10.40
CA LYS A 215 -16.68 -5.01 -11.29
C LYS A 215 -15.21 -5.36 -11.56
N TYR A 216 -14.33 -4.37 -11.82
CA TYR A 216 -12.89 -4.60 -11.96
C TYR A 216 -12.29 -5.20 -10.69
N LEU A 217 -12.58 -4.63 -9.54
CA LEU A 217 -12.07 -5.13 -8.26
C LEU A 217 -12.50 -6.57 -8.00
N LEU A 218 -13.79 -6.88 -8.19
CA LEU A 218 -14.35 -8.22 -7.96
C LEU A 218 -13.78 -9.27 -8.93
N GLU A 219 -13.63 -8.92 -10.19
CA GLU A 219 -13.17 -9.86 -11.23
C GLU A 219 -11.67 -10.07 -11.17
N TYR A 220 -10.87 -9.02 -10.95
CA TYR A 220 -9.41 -9.15 -10.97
C TYR A 220 -8.85 -9.63 -9.64
N TYR A 221 -9.38 -9.19 -8.49
CA TYR A 221 -8.97 -9.72 -7.20
C TYR A 221 -9.69 -11.02 -6.80
N GLY A 222 -10.65 -11.50 -7.59
CA GLY A 222 -11.38 -12.73 -7.30
C GLY A 222 -12.23 -12.65 -6.03
N GLN A 223 -12.79 -11.46 -5.74
CA GLN A 223 -13.59 -11.21 -4.55
C GLN A 223 -15.10 -11.19 -4.85
N GLU A 224 -15.93 -11.00 -3.82
CA GLU A 224 -17.39 -11.13 -3.91
C GLU A 224 -18.14 -9.87 -3.45
N GLN A 225 -17.50 -9.00 -2.70
CA GLN A 225 -18.09 -7.79 -2.12
C GLN A 225 -17.06 -6.66 -2.05
N VAL A 226 -17.52 -5.43 -2.33
CA VAL A 226 -16.75 -4.20 -2.07
C VAL A 226 -17.51 -3.36 -1.04
N LEU A 227 -16.81 -2.93 0.01
CA LEU A 227 -17.28 -1.98 1.00
C LEU A 227 -16.53 -0.66 0.81
N TRP A 228 -17.24 0.47 0.99
CA TRP A 228 -16.72 1.79 0.69
C TRP A 228 -16.75 2.70 1.91
N LEU A 229 -15.60 3.22 2.29
CA LEU A 229 -15.48 4.37 3.19
C LEU A 229 -15.49 5.69 2.38
N GLY A 230 -15.49 6.80 3.09
CA GLY A 230 -15.51 8.14 2.52
C GLY A 230 -14.13 8.62 2.10
N ASP A 231 -13.55 9.43 2.96
CA ASP A 231 -12.30 10.17 2.74
C ASP A 231 -11.15 9.61 3.60
N GLY A 232 -9.91 10.06 3.29
CA GLY A 232 -8.68 9.72 4.00
C GLY A 232 -8.37 10.65 5.17
N ILE A 233 -7.12 10.59 5.66
CA ILE A 233 -6.61 11.48 6.70
C ILE A 233 -5.96 12.72 6.10
N VAL A 234 -5.90 13.81 6.87
CA VAL A 234 -5.24 15.04 6.47
C VAL A 234 -3.76 14.83 6.22
N GLY A 235 -3.27 15.35 5.11
CA GLY A 235 -1.88 15.21 4.67
C GLY A 235 -1.64 14.00 3.75
N ASP A 236 -2.62 13.10 3.61
CA ASP A 236 -2.54 11.99 2.66
C ASP A 236 -2.72 12.50 1.23
N ASP A 237 -1.62 12.43 0.46
CA ASP A 237 -1.57 12.90 -0.92
C ASP A 237 -1.95 11.81 -1.95
N THR A 238 -2.35 10.64 -1.47
CA THR A 238 -2.86 9.55 -2.30
C THR A 238 -4.36 9.66 -2.61
N ASP A 239 -5.01 10.75 -2.16
CA ASP A 239 -6.45 10.98 -2.22
C ASP A 239 -7.28 10.04 -1.31
N GLY A 240 -6.72 9.61 -0.18
CA GLY A 240 -7.44 8.82 0.81
C GLY A 240 -7.27 7.32 0.67
N HIS A 241 -6.03 6.83 0.70
CA HIS A 241 -5.76 5.39 0.75
C HIS A 241 -6.33 4.74 2.01
N ILE A 242 -6.90 3.54 1.84
CA ILE A 242 -7.52 2.80 2.94
C ILE A 242 -6.50 2.31 3.96
N ASP A 243 -5.26 2.05 3.56
CA ASP A 243 -4.19 1.52 4.40
C ASP A 243 -3.69 2.51 5.47
N ASP A 244 -4.03 3.79 5.34
CA ASP A 244 -3.80 4.81 6.36
C ASP A 244 -4.99 4.98 7.33
N ILE A 245 -6.13 4.31 7.07
CA ILE A 245 -7.37 4.52 7.82
C ILE A 245 -7.84 3.24 8.50
N THR A 246 -8.01 2.15 7.73
CA THR A 246 -8.67 0.93 8.22
C THR A 246 -8.03 -0.31 7.63
N ARG A 247 -7.67 -1.26 8.49
CA ARG A 247 -7.02 -2.51 8.11
C ARG A 247 -7.80 -3.71 8.64
N PHE A 248 -7.99 -4.75 7.84
CA PHE A 248 -8.46 -6.02 8.35
C PHE A 248 -7.38 -6.73 9.17
N VAL A 249 -7.78 -7.32 10.29
CA VAL A 249 -6.91 -8.14 11.15
C VAL A 249 -7.35 -9.61 11.19
N ASN A 250 -8.54 -9.90 10.70
CA ASN A 250 -9.08 -11.22 10.38
C ASN A 250 -10.31 -11.08 9.46
N GLU A 251 -11.02 -12.18 9.19
CA GLU A 251 -12.12 -12.22 8.22
C GLU A 251 -13.30 -11.28 8.52
N ASP A 252 -13.52 -10.87 9.79
CA ASP A 252 -14.66 -10.06 10.20
C ASP A 252 -14.32 -8.90 11.14
N THR A 253 -13.04 -8.67 11.40
CA THR A 253 -12.58 -7.63 12.32
C THR A 253 -11.67 -6.63 11.61
N VAL A 254 -11.94 -5.35 11.82
CA VAL A 254 -11.09 -4.25 11.34
C VAL A 254 -10.51 -3.46 12.51
N LEU A 255 -9.26 -3.00 12.34
CA LEU A 255 -8.68 -1.87 13.08
C LEU A 255 -8.95 -0.61 12.26
N THR A 256 -9.50 0.44 12.89
CA THR A 256 -9.71 1.73 12.24
C THR A 256 -9.20 2.86 13.12
N VAL A 257 -8.52 3.82 12.51
CA VAL A 257 -8.02 4.97 13.25
C VAL A 257 -9.16 5.89 13.67
N VAL A 258 -9.03 6.46 14.86
CA VAL A 258 -9.97 7.41 15.44
C VAL A 258 -9.23 8.61 16.03
N GLU A 259 -9.79 9.79 15.85
CA GLU A 259 -9.32 11.01 16.52
C GLU A 259 -10.31 11.37 17.65
N SER A 260 -9.77 11.59 18.83
CA SER A 260 -10.59 11.92 20.02
C SER A 260 -10.77 13.42 20.27
N ASN A 261 -9.91 14.23 19.67
CA ASN A 261 -9.95 15.69 19.80
C ASN A 261 -10.91 16.30 18.74
N PRO A 262 -12.08 16.83 19.17
CA PRO A 262 -13.06 17.39 18.21
C PRO A 262 -12.58 18.67 17.51
N LEU A 263 -11.42 19.21 17.87
CA LEU A 263 -10.80 20.36 17.22
C LEU A 263 -9.74 19.94 16.19
N ASP A 264 -9.40 18.65 16.10
CA ASP A 264 -8.49 18.14 15.10
C ASP A 264 -9.17 18.01 13.74
N GLU A 265 -8.46 18.32 12.67
CA GLU A 265 -8.97 18.27 11.29
C GLU A 265 -9.41 16.87 10.88
N ASN A 266 -8.80 15.81 11.45
CA ASN A 266 -9.16 14.42 11.20
C ASN A 266 -10.44 13.97 11.93
N TYR A 267 -10.91 14.73 12.92
CA TYR A 267 -12.00 14.27 13.81
C TYR A 267 -13.26 13.90 13.04
N LEU A 268 -13.80 14.82 12.25
CA LEU A 268 -15.10 14.63 11.58
C LEU A 268 -15.05 13.51 10.56
N LEU A 269 -14.04 13.51 9.69
CA LEU A 269 -13.92 12.49 8.63
C LEU A 269 -13.70 11.08 9.20
N LEU A 270 -12.92 10.93 10.27
CA LEU A 270 -12.71 9.62 10.91
C LEU A 270 -13.97 9.16 11.69
N GLN A 271 -14.77 10.06 12.26
CA GLN A 271 -16.06 9.73 12.84
C GLN A 271 -17.06 9.26 11.77
N GLU A 272 -17.13 9.92 10.63
CA GLU A 272 -17.97 9.50 9.50
C GLU A 272 -17.59 8.10 8.99
N ASN A 273 -16.29 7.81 8.86
CA ASN A 273 -15.78 6.50 8.48
C ASN A 273 -16.13 5.44 9.54
N LEU A 274 -15.99 5.75 10.83
CA LEU A 274 -16.36 4.85 11.93
C LEU A 274 -17.86 4.52 11.93
N GLU A 275 -18.73 5.49 11.70
CA GLU A 275 -20.18 5.28 11.60
C GLU A 275 -20.53 4.44 10.36
N ALA A 276 -19.86 4.68 9.23
CA ALA A 276 -20.02 3.88 8.02
C ALA A 276 -19.65 2.41 8.28
N LEU A 277 -18.49 2.15 8.93
CA LEU A 277 -18.08 0.79 9.32
C LEU A 277 -19.10 0.09 10.22
N ARG A 278 -19.68 0.81 11.20
CA ARG A 278 -20.72 0.27 12.10
C ARG A 278 -22.00 -0.13 11.35
N ALA A 279 -22.31 0.57 10.26
CA ALA A 279 -23.47 0.26 9.43
C ALA A 279 -23.21 -0.86 8.40
N MET A 280 -21.95 -1.14 8.06
CA MET A 280 -21.57 -2.12 7.06
C MET A 280 -21.92 -3.55 7.47
N LYS A 281 -22.20 -4.37 6.46
CA LYS A 281 -22.43 -5.80 6.62
C LYS A 281 -21.53 -6.57 5.66
N LEU A 282 -20.87 -7.57 6.20
CA LEU A 282 -20.19 -8.58 5.39
C LEU A 282 -21.20 -9.45 4.65
N LYS A 283 -20.75 -10.13 3.63
CA LYS A 283 -21.55 -11.13 2.94
C LYS A 283 -22.17 -12.11 3.94
N GLY A 284 -23.47 -12.36 3.78
CA GLY A 284 -24.24 -13.16 4.75
C GLY A 284 -24.83 -12.36 5.92
N GLY A 285 -24.71 -11.02 5.94
CA GLY A 285 -25.39 -10.12 6.86
C GLY A 285 -24.68 -9.94 8.23
N ARG A 286 -23.50 -10.52 8.44
CA ARG A 286 -22.69 -10.32 9.66
C ARG A 286 -22.18 -8.88 9.74
N SER A 287 -22.17 -8.30 10.95
CA SER A 287 -21.52 -7.02 11.21
C SER A 287 -20.02 -7.19 11.27
N LEU A 288 -19.28 -6.12 10.98
CA LEU A 288 -17.87 -6.01 11.29
C LEU A 288 -17.67 -5.89 12.81
N ASN A 289 -16.65 -6.54 13.34
CA ASN A 289 -16.06 -6.19 14.61
C ASN A 289 -15.09 -5.03 14.38
N ILE A 290 -15.21 -3.96 15.16
CA ILE A 290 -14.42 -2.74 14.97
C ILE A 290 -13.57 -2.53 16.22
N ILE A 291 -12.27 -2.41 16.04
CA ILE A 291 -11.30 -2.06 17.07
C ILE A 291 -10.75 -0.67 16.73
N GLU A 292 -10.96 0.27 17.66
CA GLU A 292 -10.53 1.64 17.48
C GLU A 292 -9.02 1.78 17.80
N LEU A 293 -8.27 2.38 16.89
CA LEU A 293 -6.85 2.65 17.00
C LEU A 293 -6.65 4.17 17.14
N PRO A 294 -5.93 4.69 18.14
CA PRO A 294 -5.73 6.12 18.26
C PRO A 294 -4.89 6.67 17.09
N MET A 295 -5.09 7.95 16.76
CA MET A 295 -4.13 8.68 15.92
C MET A 295 -2.90 9.08 16.75
N PRO A 296 -1.69 9.22 16.15
CA PRO A 296 -0.61 9.96 16.76
C PRO A 296 -0.92 11.46 16.77
N SER A 297 -0.24 12.20 17.62
CA SER A 297 -0.22 13.66 17.54
C SER A 297 0.23 14.11 16.15
N PRO A 298 -0.24 15.27 15.64
CA PRO A 298 0.14 15.74 14.32
C PRO A 298 1.65 15.79 14.12
N VAL A 299 2.17 15.08 13.12
CA VAL A 299 3.55 15.21 12.65
C VAL A 299 3.57 16.31 11.61
N ILE A 300 4.32 17.38 11.85
CA ILE A 300 4.32 18.58 11.01
C ILE A 300 5.70 18.83 10.45
N TYR A 301 5.76 19.13 9.16
CA TYR A 301 6.95 19.56 8.45
C TYR A 301 6.66 20.82 7.60
N GLU A 302 7.47 21.87 7.76
CA GLU A 302 7.32 23.16 7.05
C GLU A 302 5.87 23.65 7.03
N ASP A 303 5.20 23.64 8.19
CA ASP A 303 3.80 24.01 8.39
C ASP A 303 2.78 23.09 7.68
N THR A 304 3.21 21.94 7.12
CA THR A 304 2.34 20.94 6.51
C THR A 304 2.20 19.73 7.44
N ARG A 305 0.97 19.28 7.70
CA ARG A 305 0.69 18.04 8.43
C ARG A 305 0.97 16.85 7.53
N LEU A 306 1.78 15.90 8.04
CA LEU A 306 2.07 14.64 7.36
C LEU A 306 1.03 13.58 7.72
N PRO A 307 0.76 12.58 6.84
CA PRO A 307 -0.27 11.55 7.06
C PRO A 307 0.22 10.44 7.99
N ALA A 308 0.68 10.81 9.18
CA ALA A 308 1.15 9.86 10.18
C ALA A 308 -0.02 9.02 10.71
N SER A 309 0.04 7.71 10.52
CA SER A 309 -0.99 6.77 10.96
C SER A 309 -0.39 5.45 11.42
N TYR A 310 -0.85 4.94 12.56
CA TYR A 310 -0.51 3.59 13.01
C TYR A 310 -1.16 2.50 12.15
N ALA A 311 -2.19 2.82 11.34
CA ALA A 311 -2.83 1.86 10.43
C ALA A 311 -1.91 1.43 9.28
N ASN A 312 -0.87 2.21 8.97
CA ASN A 312 0.11 1.85 7.92
C ASN A 312 1.13 0.79 8.40
N PHE A 313 0.67 -0.16 9.25
CA PHE A 313 1.46 -1.32 9.68
C PHE A 313 1.53 -2.38 8.58
N TYR A 314 2.60 -3.18 8.59
CA TYR A 314 2.79 -4.31 7.68
C TYR A 314 2.74 -5.64 8.42
N ILE A 315 1.98 -6.62 7.89
CA ILE A 315 1.81 -7.96 8.47
C ILE A 315 2.76 -8.93 7.77
N ALA A 316 3.95 -9.17 8.34
CA ALA A 316 4.88 -10.20 7.88
C ALA A 316 4.65 -11.55 8.58
N ASN A 317 5.29 -12.62 8.11
CA ASN A 317 5.15 -13.95 8.73
C ASN A 317 5.58 -13.99 10.21
N ALA A 318 6.69 -13.34 10.55
CA ALA A 318 7.27 -13.38 11.91
C ALA A 318 6.75 -12.27 12.82
N ALA A 319 6.36 -11.13 12.25
CA ALA A 319 6.01 -9.95 13.01
C ALA A 319 4.97 -9.08 12.30
N VAL A 320 4.31 -8.21 13.07
CA VAL A 320 3.59 -7.03 12.55
C VAL A 320 4.43 -5.80 12.85
N ILE A 321 4.81 -5.07 11.83
CA ILE A 321 5.69 -3.91 11.95
C ILE A 321 4.83 -2.65 11.91
N VAL A 322 4.88 -1.87 12.99
CA VAL A 322 4.04 -0.68 13.19
C VAL A 322 4.90 0.57 13.11
N PRO A 323 4.54 1.56 12.28
CA PRO A 323 5.20 2.85 12.32
C PRO A 323 4.89 3.54 13.64
N VAL A 324 5.92 4.05 14.33
CA VAL A 324 5.77 4.86 15.53
C VAL A 324 6.41 6.23 15.35
N PHE A 325 5.90 7.23 16.08
CA PHE A 325 6.18 8.65 15.79
C PHE A 325 6.74 9.42 16.97
N ASN A 326 7.33 8.73 17.97
CA ASN A 326 7.78 9.30 19.26
C ASN A 326 6.62 9.97 20.03
N ASP A 327 5.43 9.38 19.93
CA ASP A 327 4.18 9.89 20.47
C ASP A 327 3.75 9.11 21.72
N VAL A 328 2.96 9.77 22.57
CA VAL A 328 2.40 9.16 23.78
C VAL A 328 1.47 7.97 23.49
N ASN A 329 0.89 7.91 22.29
CA ASN A 329 0.02 6.84 21.83
C ASN A 329 0.78 5.65 21.20
N ASP A 330 2.10 5.74 20.96
CA ASP A 330 2.88 4.68 20.31
C ASP A 330 2.69 3.32 21.00
N GLN A 331 2.91 3.27 22.32
CA GLN A 331 2.78 2.02 23.06
C GLN A 331 1.33 1.51 23.08
N LYS A 332 0.36 2.41 23.20
CA LYS A 332 -1.07 2.05 23.18
C LYS A 332 -1.46 1.44 21.82
N ALA A 333 -0.97 2.00 20.71
CA ALA A 333 -1.22 1.45 19.38
C ALA A 333 -0.60 0.06 19.23
N ILE A 334 0.65 -0.12 19.66
CA ILE A 334 1.34 -1.42 19.68
C ILE A 334 0.53 -2.46 20.47
N ASP A 335 0.08 -2.12 21.68
CA ASP A 335 -0.66 -3.03 22.56
C ASP A 335 -2.01 -3.45 21.94
N ILE A 336 -2.73 -2.51 21.30
CA ILE A 336 -3.98 -2.79 20.59
C ILE A 336 -3.74 -3.75 19.43
N ILE A 337 -2.73 -3.47 18.59
CA ILE A 337 -2.38 -4.30 17.44
C ILE A 337 -1.90 -5.68 17.91
N GLN A 338 -1.10 -5.76 18.99
CA GLN A 338 -0.67 -7.03 19.58
C GLN A 338 -1.87 -7.90 20.02
N GLY A 339 -2.93 -7.28 20.52
CA GLY A 339 -4.18 -7.99 20.85
C GLY A 339 -4.86 -8.64 19.66
N CYS A 340 -4.64 -8.12 18.45
CA CYS A 340 -5.18 -8.66 17.20
C CYS A 340 -4.32 -9.81 16.62
N PHE A 341 -3.02 -9.84 16.93
CA PHE A 341 -2.06 -10.81 16.39
C PHE A 341 -1.32 -11.57 17.51
N PRO A 342 -1.99 -12.47 18.23
CA PRO A 342 -1.37 -13.19 19.35
C PRO A 342 -0.26 -14.17 18.93
N ASP A 343 -0.23 -14.56 17.66
CA ASP A 343 0.73 -15.48 17.05
C ASP A 343 1.96 -14.80 16.46
N ARG A 344 1.99 -13.48 16.42
CA ARG A 344 3.09 -12.65 15.88
C ARG A 344 3.57 -11.65 16.91
N LYS A 345 4.84 -11.27 16.81
CA LYS A 345 5.35 -10.12 17.58
C LYS A 345 4.90 -8.82 16.90
N VAL A 346 4.45 -7.85 17.69
CA VAL A 346 4.20 -6.50 17.18
C VAL A 346 5.38 -5.62 17.56
N ILE A 347 6.02 -5.03 16.58
CA ILE A 347 7.28 -4.28 16.72
C ILE A 347 7.09 -2.87 16.17
N GLY A 348 7.28 -1.87 17.02
CA GLY A 348 7.30 -0.47 16.59
C GLY A 348 8.67 -0.09 16.01
N ILE A 349 8.69 0.52 14.84
CA ILE A 349 9.89 1.15 14.27
C ILE A 349 9.62 2.65 14.10
N ASN A 350 10.59 3.48 14.54
CA ASN A 350 10.45 4.92 14.38
C ASN A 350 10.34 5.32 12.91
N SER A 351 9.23 5.95 12.55
CA SER A 351 8.86 6.31 11.19
C SER A 351 8.80 7.82 10.95
N VAL A 352 9.29 8.63 11.89
CA VAL A 352 9.24 10.11 11.79
C VAL A 352 9.94 10.62 10.54
N ASP A 353 11.09 10.04 10.16
CA ASP A 353 11.76 10.42 8.93
C ASP A 353 11.16 9.73 7.69
N ILE A 354 10.63 8.51 7.83
CA ILE A 354 9.98 7.79 6.71
C ILE A 354 8.69 8.49 6.27
N ILE A 355 7.85 8.93 7.22
CA ILE A 355 6.57 9.59 6.92
C ILE A 355 6.74 10.93 6.20
N TRP A 356 7.95 11.48 6.18
CA TRP A 356 8.29 12.64 5.39
C TRP A 356 8.04 12.43 3.89
N GLY A 357 8.15 11.18 3.42
CA GLY A 357 7.79 10.75 2.08
C GLY A 357 6.29 10.52 1.87
N LEU A 358 5.44 10.84 2.84
CA LEU A 358 3.98 10.74 2.84
C LEU A 358 3.42 9.30 2.90
N GLY A 359 4.23 8.33 3.30
CA GLY A 359 3.83 6.93 3.50
C GLY A 359 4.72 6.24 4.53
N SER A 360 4.40 5.01 4.91
CA SER A 360 5.20 4.24 5.86
C SER A 360 5.41 2.78 5.41
N PHE A 361 5.54 1.81 6.33
CA PHE A 361 6.00 0.45 6.02
C PHE A 361 5.05 -0.33 5.12
N HIS A 362 3.73 -0.14 5.24
CA HIS A 362 2.78 -0.77 4.34
C HIS A 362 2.92 -0.21 2.92
N CYS A 363 2.96 1.11 2.77
CA CYS A 363 3.13 1.78 1.48
C CYS A 363 4.44 1.37 0.76
N LEU A 364 5.50 1.06 1.52
CA LEU A 364 6.81 0.65 0.98
C LEU A 364 6.86 -0.83 0.56
N SER A 365 5.88 -1.66 0.92
CA SER A 365 5.98 -3.12 0.84
C SER A 365 4.81 -3.76 0.10
N GLN A 366 5.07 -4.88 -0.60
CA GLN A 366 4.05 -5.69 -1.26
C GLN A 366 4.29 -7.17 -0.96
N GLN A 367 3.30 -7.84 -0.37
CA GLN A 367 3.40 -9.26 -0.06
C GLN A 367 3.30 -10.14 -1.30
N GLU A 368 4.11 -11.19 -1.33
CA GLU A 368 3.99 -12.30 -2.26
C GLU A 368 3.52 -13.54 -1.48
N PRO A 369 2.29 -14.03 -1.71
CA PRO A 369 1.76 -15.17 -1.00
C PRO A 369 2.53 -16.45 -1.31
N LYS A 370 2.65 -17.33 -0.32
CA LYS A 370 3.16 -18.68 -0.50
C LYS A 370 2.06 -19.58 -1.05
N VAL A 371 2.39 -20.38 -2.06
CA VAL A 371 1.52 -21.40 -2.67
C VAL A 371 2.06 -22.80 -2.42
#